data_1568aa2fe7829c15190833bfceb1c85b
#
_entry.id   1568aa2fe7829c15190833bfceb1c85b
#
_cell.length_a   1.000
_cell.length_b   1.000
_cell.length_c   1.000
_cell.angle_alpha   90.00
_cell.angle_beta   90.00
_cell.angle_gamma   90.00
#
_symmetry.space_group_name_H-M   'P 1'
#
loop_
_entity.id
_entity.type
_entity.pdbx_description
1 polymer ?
#
loop_
_entity_poly.entity_id
_entity_poly.type
_entity_poly.pdbx_seq_one_letter_code
_entity_poly.pdbx_strand_id
1 'polypeptide(L)'
;MCEENTSQKERFLQEVEQKLLRKELDVRLLEDGLIYIRWKEKPLCSVDRDGIVRFRPADITGPEVDRQLRTVIQTAGHIKEYMRIFERAPALKAVGLDDTYKVLADFGDAVLAGQLGKKGARFVTWEWDFDRQGVHAGHYFMENYEAAKQDFAVRAGLVESQRLFSDEQLAVIRTAC
;
A
#
# COMPACT_ATOMS: atom_id res chain seq x y z
N MET A 1 1.69 25.16 -6.77
CA MET A 1 0.58 24.18 -6.90
C MET A 1 0.71 23.23 -8.12
N CYS A 2 1.10 23.69 -9.30
CA CYS A 2 1.26 22.76 -10.45
C CYS A 2 2.51 21.85 -10.37
N GLU A 3 3.64 22.35 -9.89
CA GLU A 3 4.90 21.58 -9.80
C GLU A 3 4.87 20.49 -8.73
N GLU A 4 4.26 20.75 -7.56
CA GLU A 4 4.08 19.74 -6.51
C GLU A 4 3.21 18.56 -6.97
N ASN A 5 2.14 18.85 -7.71
CA ASN A 5 1.25 17.81 -8.23
C ASN A 5 1.93 16.94 -9.30
N THR A 6 2.83 17.51 -10.10
CA THR A 6 3.60 16.76 -11.10
C THR A 6 4.61 15.82 -10.42
N SER A 7 5.36 16.33 -9.46
CA SER A 7 6.32 15.55 -8.66
C SER A 7 5.67 14.37 -7.94
N GLN A 8 4.45 14.56 -7.43
CA GLN A 8 3.71 13.55 -6.71
C GLN A 8 3.18 12.43 -7.62
N LYS A 9 2.67 12.80 -8.81
CA LYS A 9 2.23 11.83 -9.81
C LYS A 9 3.39 10.99 -10.36
N GLU A 10 4.55 11.59 -10.52
CA GLU A 10 5.78 10.87 -10.88
C GLU A 10 6.21 9.91 -9.78
N ARG A 11 6.16 10.34 -8.52
CA ARG A 11 6.46 9.50 -7.38
C ARG A 11 5.49 8.32 -7.25
N PHE A 12 4.20 8.54 -7.51
CA PHE A 12 3.21 7.47 -7.56
C PHE A 12 3.60 6.39 -8.57
N LEU A 13 3.94 6.80 -9.80
CA LEU A 13 4.35 5.86 -10.85
C LEU A 13 5.62 5.09 -10.48
N GLN A 14 6.63 5.76 -9.93
CA GLN A 14 7.86 5.12 -9.46
C GLN A 14 7.58 4.08 -8.36
N GLU A 15 6.69 4.39 -7.44
CA GLU A 15 6.31 3.47 -6.36
C GLU A 15 5.54 2.25 -6.90
N VAL A 16 4.64 2.46 -7.87
CA VAL A 16 3.92 1.38 -8.57
C VAL A 16 4.91 0.49 -9.32
N GLU A 17 5.81 1.08 -10.10
CA GLU A 17 6.85 0.35 -10.84
C GLU A 17 7.69 -0.52 -9.91
N GLN A 18 8.26 0.06 -8.85
CA GLN A 18 9.11 -0.66 -7.90
C GLN A 18 8.38 -1.83 -7.24
N LYS A 19 7.13 -1.62 -6.82
CA LYS A 19 6.35 -2.69 -6.16
C LYS A 19 5.94 -3.81 -7.11
N LEU A 20 5.60 -3.48 -8.35
CA LEU A 20 5.23 -4.48 -9.34
C LEU A 20 6.44 -5.28 -9.85
N LEU A 21 7.61 -4.66 -9.99
CA LEU A 21 8.87 -5.36 -10.30
C LEU A 21 9.21 -6.41 -9.24
N ARG A 22 9.00 -6.12 -7.95
CA ARG A 22 9.20 -7.10 -6.86
C ARG A 22 8.21 -8.26 -6.88
N LYS A 23 7.11 -8.12 -7.62
CA LYS A 23 6.10 -9.18 -7.84
C LYS A 23 6.33 -9.94 -9.15
N GLU A 24 7.54 -9.82 -9.73
CA GLU A 24 7.97 -10.51 -10.94
C GLU A 24 7.12 -10.18 -12.19
N LEU A 25 6.54 -8.98 -12.21
CA LEU A 25 5.88 -8.45 -13.40
C LEU A 25 6.89 -7.67 -14.26
N ASP A 26 6.78 -7.78 -15.58
CA ASP A 26 7.53 -6.94 -16.52
C ASP A 26 6.84 -5.56 -16.60
N VAL A 27 7.53 -4.53 -16.14
CA VAL A 27 7.00 -3.18 -15.99
C VAL A 27 7.83 -2.20 -16.79
N ARG A 28 7.19 -1.34 -17.59
CA ARG A 28 7.82 -0.28 -18.35
C ARG A 28 7.12 1.04 -18.12
N LEU A 29 7.83 1.97 -17.51
CA LEU A 29 7.40 3.36 -17.41
C LEU A 29 7.80 4.09 -18.70
N LEU A 30 6.82 4.71 -19.37
CA LEU A 30 7.02 5.50 -20.58
C LEU A 30 7.05 7.00 -20.28
N GLU A 31 7.62 7.77 -21.23
CA GLU A 31 7.74 9.23 -21.13
C GLU A 31 6.39 9.95 -21.05
N ASP A 32 5.31 9.35 -21.59
CA ASP A 32 3.94 9.87 -21.50
C ASP A 32 3.31 9.74 -20.11
N GLY A 33 4.02 9.07 -19.18
CA GLY A 33 3.55 8.83 -17.81
C GLY A 33 2.53 7.71 -17.69
N LEU A 34 2.63 6.73 -18.57
CA LEU A 34 1.94 5.45 -18.47
C LEU A 34 2.93 4.36 -18.06
N ILE A 35 2.49 3.48 -17.20
CA ILE A 35 3.16 2.23 -16.89
C ILE A 35 2.48 1.12 -17.69
N TYR A 36 3.24 0.46 -18.56
CA TYR A 36 2.79 -0.74 -19.24
C TYR A 36 3.27 -1.96 -18.45
N ILE A 37 2.35 -2.88 -18.20
CA ILE A 37 2.59 -4.10 -17.45
C ILE A 37 2.35 -5.29 -18.36
N ARG A 38 3.32 -6.22 -18.36
CA ARG A 38 3.25 -7.50 -19.07
C ARG A 38 3.43 -8.64 -18.09
N TRP A 39 2.86 -9.77 -18.42
CA TRP A 39 3.06 -11.02 -17.69
C TRP A 39 3.31 -12.17 -18.67
N LYS A 40 4.41 -12.92 -18.46
CA LYS A 40 4.85 -13.97 -19.39
C LYS A 40 4.88 -13.47 -20.84
N GLU A 41 5.51 -12.32 -21.04
CA GLU A 41 5.67 -11.61 -22.35
C GLU A 41 4.37 -11.14 -23.02
N LYS A 42 3.20 -11.37 -22.42
CA LYS A 42 1.91 -10.91 -22.95
C LYS A 42 1.48 -9.59 -22.29
N PRO A 43 0.82 -8.69 -23.03
CA PRO A 43 0.24 -7.50 -22.43
C PRO A 43 -0.77 -7.88 -21.34
N LEU A 44 -0.71 -7.21 -20.19
CA LEU A 44 -1.66 -7.40 -19.10
C LEU A 44 -2.55 -6.17 -18.94
N CYS A 45 -1.96 -5.01 -18.67
CA CYS A 45 -2.67 -3.75 -18.46
C CYS A 45 -1.71 -2.56 -18.52
N SER A 46 -2.27 -1.36 -18.40
CA SER A 46 -1.52 -0.13 -18.14
C SER A 46 -2.08 0.62 -16.93
N VAL A 47 -1.21 1.41 -16.27
CA VAL A 47 -1.57 2.27 -15.14
C VAL A 47 -1.15 3.70 -15.48
N ASP A 48 -2.07 4.65 -15.35
CA ASP A 48 -1.77 6.07 -15.57
C ASP A 48 -1.39 6.81 -14.27
N ARG A 49 -1.02 8.09 -14.42
CA ARG A 49 -0.62 8.98 -13.31
C ARG A 49 -1.72 9.21 -12.26
N ASP A 50 -2.96 8.90 -12.60
CA ASP A 50 -4.10 9.00 -11.69
C ASP A 50 -4.46 7.65 -11.04
N GLY A 51 -3.67 6.61 -11.32
CA GLY A 51 -3.83 5.26 -10.80
C GLY A 51 -5.00 4.51 -11.43
N ILE A 52 -5.42 4.91 -12.64
CA ILE A 52 -6.44 4.19 -13.39
C ILE A 52 -5.78 3.03 -14.13
N VAL A 53 -6.27 1.83 -13.87
CA VAL A 53 -5.81 0.61 -14.55
C VAL A 53 -6.68 0.35 -15.77
N ARG A 54 -6.06 0.24 -16.94
CA ARG A 54 -6.73 -0.07 -18.22
C ARG A 54 -6.24 -1.39 -18.76
N PHE A 55 -7.15 -2.25 -19.15
CA PHE A 55 -6.86 -3.55 -19.75
C PHE A 55 -7.87 -3.89 -20.84
N ARG A 56 -7.53 -4.83 -21.71
CA ARG A 56 -8.45 -5.37 -22.70
C ARG A 56 -9.03 -6.69 -22.17
N PRO A 57 -10.36 -6.84 -22.07
CA PRO A 57 -10.98 -8.09 -21.59
C PRO A 57 -10.51 -9.34 -22.35
N ALA A 58 -10.22 -9.21 -23.65
CA ALA A 58 -9.74 -10.30 -24.48
C ALA A 58 -8.31 -10.80 -24.08
N ASP A 59 -7.51 -9.96 -23.41
CA ASP A 59 -6.16 -10.34 -22.95
C ASP A 59 -6.21 -11.11 -21.62
N ILE A 60 -7.34 -11.07 -20.91
CA ILE A 60 -7.51 -11.74 -19.61
C ILE A 60 -8.03 -13.15 -19.83
N THR A 61 -7.09 -14.04 -20.14
CA THR A 61 -7.39 -15.44 -20.49
C THR A 61 -7.04 -16.39 -19.36
N GLY A 62 -8.00 -16.63 -18.45
CA GLY A 62 -7.85 -17.62 -17.39
C GLY A 62 -7.51 -17.03 -16.01
N PRO A 63 -7.60 -17.89 -14.96
CA PRO A 63 -7.56 -17.45 -13.56
C PRO A 63 -6.20 -16.90 -13.13
N GLU A 64 -5.10 -17.36 -13.74
CA GLU A 64 -3.78 -16.82 -13.41
C GLU A 64 -3.59 -15.40 -13.89
N VAL A 65 -4.02 -15.08 -15.12
CA VAL A 65 -3.94 -13.73 -15.69
C VAL A 65 -4.84 -12.79 -14.90
N ASP A 66 -6.06 -13.22 -14.55
CA ASP A 66 -6.98 -12.46 -13.70
C ASP A 66 -6.36 -12.17 -12.33
N ARG A 67 -5.69 -13.15 -11.72
CA ARG A 67 -4.98 -12.95 -10.44
C ARG A 67 -3.89 -11.88 -10.56
N GLN A 68 -3.10 -11.89 -11.64
CA GLN A 68 -2.07 -10.88 -11.84
C GLN A 68 -2.66 -9.49 -12.07
N LEU A 69 -3.74 -9.39 -12.84
CA LEU A 69 -4.46 -8.14 -13.02
C LEU A 69 -4.97 -7.59 -11.68
N ARG A 70 -5.59 -8.43 -10.86
CA ARG A 70 -6.04 -8.04 -9.49
C ARG A 70 -4.87 -7.57 -8.63
N THR A 71 -3.71 -8.22 -8.73
CA THR A 71 -2.49 -7.80 -8.03
C THR A 71 -2.07 -6.38 -8.43
N VAL A 72 -2.13 -6.05 -9.74
CA VAL A 72 -1.84 -4.68 -10.22
C VAL A 72 -2.86 -3.69 -9.68
N ILE A 73 -4.16 -3.99 -9.80
CA ILE A 73 -5.25 -3.12 -9.34
C ILE A 73 -5.11 -2.82 -7.84
N GLN A 74 -4.89 -3.85 -7.02
CA GLN A 74 -4.72 -3.70 -5.58
C GLN A 74 -3.46 -2.90 -5.23
N THR A 75 -2.34 -3.19 -5.90
CA THR A 75 -1.08 -2.47 -5.68
C THR A 75 -1.23 -0.98 -5.99
N ALA A 76 -1.76 -0.64 -7.16
CA ALA A 76 -1.99 0.76 -7.55
C ALA A 76 -3.00 1.46 -6.60
N GLY A 77 -4.06 0.76 -6.21
CA GLY A 77 -5.07 1.25 -5.26
C GLY A 77 -4.48 1.57 -3.89
N HIS A 78 -3.70 0.67 -3.31
CA HIS A 78 -3.05 0.88 -2.01
C HIS A 78 -2.03 2.03 -2.05
N ILE A 79 -1.25 2.13 -3.13
CA ILE A 79 -0.30 3.24 -3.29
C ILE A 79 -1.03 4.58 -3.36
N LYS A 80 -2.08 4.66 -4.17
CA LYS A 80 -2.92 5.86 -4.27
C LYS A 80 -3.54 6.24 -2.93
N GLU A 81 -4.05 5.26 -2.18
CA GLU A 81 -4.65 5.46 -0.86
C GLU A 81 -3.64 6.08 0.11
N TYR A 82 -2.50 5.42 0.36
CA TYR A 82 -1.58 5.93 1.35
C TYR A 82 -0.89 7.23 0.91
N MET A 83 -0.62 7.44 -0.37
CA MET A 83 -0.06 8.71 -0.84
C MET A 83 -0.99 9.89 -0.57
N ARG A 84 -2.31 9.74 -0.79
CA ARG A 84 -3.30 10.76 -0.45
C ARG A 84 -3.34 11.04 1.06
N ILE A 85 -3.15 10.01 1.89
CA ILE A 85 -3.07 10.18 3.33
C ILE A 85 -1.80 10.94 3.69
N PHE A 86 -0.65 10.55 3.14
CA PHE A 86 0.63 11.21 3.38
C PHE A 86 0.63 12.71 3.07
N GLU A 87 -0.13 13.16 2.07
CA GLU A 87 -0.26 14.58 1.72
C GLU A 87 -0.73 15.44 2.90
N ARG A 88 -1.69 14.93 3.65
CA ARG A 88 -2.40 15.66 4.70
C ARG A 88 -2.00 15.23 6.10
N ALA A 89 -1.28 14.13 6.20
CA ALA A 89 -0.90 13.55 7.47
C ALA A 89 0.06 14.47 8.23
N PRO A 90 -0.22 14.78 9.52
CA PRO A 90 0.69 15.53 10.36
C PRO A 90 1.94 14.70 10.68
N ALA A 91 3.03 15.36 11.05
CA ALA A 91 4.19 14.70 11.61
C ALA A 91 3.83 14.01 12.93
N LEU A 92 4.31 12.78 13.11
CA LEU A 92 4.20 12.08 14.38
C LEU A 92 5.21 12.69 15.35
N LYS A 93 4.71 13.38 16.35
CA LYS A 93 5.54 13.97 17.41
C LYS A 93 5.50 13.02 18.62
N ALA A 94 6.58 12.29 18.82
CA ALA A 94 6.74 11.42 19.97
C ALA A 94 8.19 11.49 20.49
N VAL A 95 8.35 11.45 21.80
CA VAL A 95 9.69 11.51 22.42
C VAL A 95 10.52 10.32 21.95
N GLY A 96 11.74 10.62 21.47
CA GLY A 96 12.68 9.61 21.00
C GLY A 96 12.46 9.10 19.57
N LEU A 97 11.48 9.63 18.85
CA LEU A 97 11.30 9.37 17.42
C LEU A 97 11.88 10.51 16.56
N ASP A 98 12.35 10.12 15.37
CA ASP A 98 12.71 11.04 14.31
C ASP A 98 11.42 11.66 13.69
N ASP A 99 11.42 12.97 13.44
CA ASP A 99 10.30 13.75 12.87
C ASP A 99 9.90 13.34 11.43
N THR A 100 10.50 12.30 10.89
CA THR A 100 10.23 11.80 9.53
C THR A 100 8.96 10.97 9.40
N TYR A 101 8.41 10.48 10.52
CA TYR A 101 7.16 9.73 10.53
C TYR A 101 5.94 10.66 10.48
N LYS A 102 4.92 10.23 9.76
CA LYS A 102 3.62 10.88 9.71
C LYS A 102 2.53 9.97 10.27
N VAL A 103 1.55 10.57 10.93
CA VAL A 103 0.37 9.87 11.45
C VAL A 103 -0.58 9.59 10.30
N LEU A 104 -0.72 8.33 9.90
CA LEU A 104 -1.63 7.91 8.83
C LEU A 104 -3.02 7.59 9.37
N ALA A 105 -3.10 7.02 10.57
CA ALA A 105 -4.32 6.82 11.33
C ALA A 105 -4.03 6.79 12.83
N ASP A 106 -4.98 7.24 13.64
CA ASP A 106 -4.88 7.31 15.11
C ASP A 106 -6.26 7.00 15.69
N PHE A 107 -6.34 5.95 16.52
CA PHE A 107 -7.59 5.60 17.20
C PHE A 107 -7.29 4.80 18.49
N GLY A 108 -7.96 5.20 19.58
CA GLY A 108 -7.70 4.63 20.90
C GLY A 108 -6.25 4.84 21.30
N ASP A 109 -5.58 3.77 21.70
CA ASP A 109 -4.15 3.81 22.05
C ASP A 109 -3.24 3.41 20.89
N ALA A 110 -3.78 3.10 19.70
CA ALA A 110 -3.02 2.67 18.56
C ALA A 110 -2.82 3.80 17.54
N VAL A 111 -1.61 3.86 16.95
CA VAL A 111 -1.27 4.75 15.85
C VAL A 111 -0.65 3.96 14.70
N LEU A 112 -1.16 4.16 13.49
CA LEU A 112 -0.52 3.76 12.26
C LEU A 112 0.30 4.94 11.73
N ALA A 113 1.58 4.74 11.63
CA ALA A 113 2.49 5.74 11.11
C ALA A 113 3.22 5.27 9.85
N GLY A 114 3.70 6.21 9.10
CA GLY A 114 4.47 5.92 7.90
C GLY A 114 5.55 6.95 7.63
N GLN A 115 6.57 6.50 6.92
CA GLN A 115 7.67 7.32 6.44
C GLN A 115 7.81 7.14 4.94
N LEU A 116 7.93 8.23 4.21
CA LEU A 116 8.08 8.22 2.76
C LEU A 116 9.53 8.55 2.38
N GLY A 117 10.34 7.50 2.19
CA GLY A 117 11.76 7.61 1.84
C GLY A 117 12.03 7.50 0.34
N LYS A 118 13.31 7.58 -0.06
CA LYS A 118 13.77 7.39 -1.45
C LYS A 118 13.52 5.96 -1.97
N LYS A 119 13.45 4.97 -1.09
CA LYS A 119 13.25 3.54 -1.41
C LYS A 119 11.77 3.11 -1.31
N GLY A 120 10.84 4.06 -1.19
CA GLY A 120 9.42 3.81 -1.04
C GLY A 120 8.89 4.10 0.36
N ALA A 121 7.60 3.83 0.55
CA ALA A 121 6.91 3.99 1.81
C ALA A 121 7.26 2.86 2.79
N ARG A 122 7.36 3.20 4.09
CA ARG A 122 7.49 2.25 5.19
C ARG A 122 6.41 2.52 6.21
N PHE A 123 5.88 1.46 6.81
CA PHE A 123 4.77 1.52 7.73
C PHE A 123 5.11 0.85 9.04
N VAL A 124 4.54 1.38 10.11
CA VAL A 124 4.69 0.88 11.47
C VAL A 124 3.43 1.18 12.25
N THR A 125 3.07 0.30 13.15
CA THR A 125 2.05 0.55 14.17
C THR A 125 2.72 0.65 15.52
N TRP A 126 2.27 1.58 16.35
CA TRP A 126 2.69 1.75 17.74
C TRP A 126 1.48 1.87 18.65
N GLU A 127 1.72 1.71 19.94
CA GLU A 127 0.82 2.12 20.99
C GLU A 127 1.32 3.40 21.62
N TRP A 128 0.42 4.33 21.90
CA TRP A 128 0.71 5.52 22.67
C TRP A 128 0.95 5.17 24.13
N ASP A 129 1.88 5.86 24.78
CA ASP A 129 1.94 5.90 26.24
C ASP A 129 0.71 6.65 26.79
N PHE A 130 0.51 6.51 28.08
CA PHE A 130 -0.66 7.04 28.78
C PHE A 130 -0.86 8.55 28.57
N ASP A 131 0.23 9.32 28.53
CA ASP A 131 0.19 10.79 28.34
C ASP A 131 0.32 11.19 26.85
N ARG A 132 0.39 10.21 25.92
CA ARG A 132 0.53 10.39 24.47
C ARG A 132 1.75 11.24 24.04
N GLN A 133 2.80 11.25 24.86
CA GLN A 133 4.04 11.93 24.51
C GLN A 133 5.07 11.01 23.84
N GLY A 134 4.96 9.73 24.05
CA GLY A 134 5.80 8.71 23.45
C GLY A 134 5.00 7.58 22.84
N VAL A 135 5.69 6.70 22.14
CA VAL A 135 5.11 5.49 21.56
C VAL A 135 5.97 4.27 21.90
N HIS A 136 5.34 3.13 22.02
CA HIS A 136 5.99 1.86 22.33
C HIS A 136 5.38 0.70 21.52
N ALA A 137 5.86 -0.53 21.78
CA ALA A 137 5.36 -1.77 21.17
C ALA A 137 5.24 -1.71 19.64
N GLY A 138 6.29 -1.23 18.96
CA GLY A 138 6.29 -1.03 17.52
C GLY A 138 6.29 -2.32 16.71
N HIS A 139 5.33 -2.46 15.77
CA HIS A 139 5.32 -3.51 14.74
C HIS A 139 5.68 -2.89 13.39
N TYR A 140 6.79 -3.35 12.81
CA TYR A 140 7.35 -2.79 11.57
C TYR A 140 6.96 -3.64 10.37
N PHE A 141 6.24 -3.06 9.41
CA PHE A 141 5.70 -3.75 8.24
C PHE A 141 6.47 -3.46 6.96
N MET A 142 7.57 -2.70 7.05
CA MET A 142 8.29 -2.22 5.89
C MET A 142 7.34 -1.57 4.87
N GLU A 143 7.25 -2.11 3.67
CA GLU A 143 6.39 -1.60 2.60
C GLU A 143 4.99 -2.22 2.54
N ASN A 144 4.68 -3.13 3.46
CA ASN A 144 3.40 -3.84 3.48
C ASN A 144 2.31 -3.02 4.16
N TYR A 145 1.71 -2.10 3.40
CA TYR A 145 0.65 -1.22 3.87
C TYR A 145 -0.60 -1.98 4.35
N GLU A 146 -0.95 -3.06 3.64
CA GLU A 146 -2.14 -3.87 3.99
C GLU A 146 -1.98 -4.53 5.35
N ALA A 147 -0.85 -5.18 5.59
CA ALA A 147 -0.58 -5.79 6.90
C ALA A 147 -0.52 -4.73 8.01
N ALA A 148 0.03 -3.55 7.74
CA ALA A 148 0.06 -2.45 8.69
C ALA A 148 -1.35 -1.93 9.03
N LYS A 149 -2.25 -1.79 8.05
CA LYS A 149 -3.66 -1.44 8.28
C LYS A 149 -4.39 -2.48 9.11
N GLN A 150 -4.16 -3.75 8.79
CA GLN A 150 -4.78 -4.86 9.50
C GLN A 150 -4.35 -4.91 10.97
N ASP A 151 -3.04 -4.82 11.23
CA ASP A 151 -2.51 -4.78 12.59
C ASP A 151 -3.04 -3.55 13.36
N PHE A 152 -3.05 -2.38 12.74
CA PHE A 152 -3.64 -1.19 13.33
C PHE A 152 -5.10 -1.40 13.72
N ALA A 153 -5.92 -1.97 12.83
CA ALA A 153 -7.33 -2.20 13.09
C ALA A 153 -7.57 -3.14 14.30
N VAL A 154 -6.71 -4.15 14.44
CA VAL A 154 -6.76 -5.06 15.59
C VAL A 154 -6.32 -4.34 16.88
N ARG A 155 -5.18 -3.65 16.86
CA ARG A 155 -4.63 -2.94 18.03
C ARG A 155 -5.53 -1.79 18.49
N ALA A 156 -6.17 -1.11 17.54
CA ALA A 156 -7.15 -0.08 17.82
C ALA A 156 -8.51 -0.62 18.32
N GLY A 157 -8.67 -1.94 18.41
CA GLY A 157 -9.94 -2.56 18.81
C GLY A 157 -11.08 -2.41 17.81
N LEU A 158 -10.78 -2.00 16.57
CA LEU A 158 -11.78 -1.83 15.50
C LEU A 158 -12.23 -3.18 14.92
N VAL A 159 -11.35 -4.18 14.97
CA VAL A 159 -11.61 -5.55 14.52
C VAL A 159 -11.07 -6.53 15.55
N GLU A 160 -11.88 -7.53 15.92
CA GLU A 160 -11.43 -8.62 16.76
C GLU A 160 -10.47 -9.52 15.95
N SER A 161 -9.31 -9.85 16.53
CA SER A 161 -8.30 -10.70 15.86
C SER A 161 -8.86 -12.05 15.42
N GLN A 162 -9.82 -12.60 16.16
CA GLN A 162 -10.50 -13.87 15.86
C GLN A 162 -11.42 -13.81 14.63
N ARG A 163 -11.75 -12.60 14.13
CA ARG A 163 -12.56 -12.40 12.92
C ARG A 163 -11.74 -12.24 11.66
N LEU A 164 -10.42 -12.29 11.78
CA LEU A 164 -9.52 -12.27 10.63
C LEU A 164 -9.21 -13.71 10.20
N PHE A 165 -9.58 -14.04 8.98
CA PHE A 165 -9.22 -15.35 8.42
C PHE A 165 -7.78 -15.32 7.90
N SER A 166 -7.00 -16.34 8.23
CA SER A 166 -5.71 -16.57 7.59
C SER A 166 -5.90 -16.98 6.12
N ASP A 167 -4.84 -16.86 5.30
CA ASP A 167 -4.88 -17.33 3.92
C ASP A 167 -5.22 -18.82 3.82
N GLU A 168 -4.78 -19.63 4.79
CA GLU A 168 -5.10 -21.06 4.89
C GLU A 168 -6.58 -21.28 5.17
N GLN A 169 -7.18 -20.52 6.09
CA GLN A 169 -8.60 -20.56 6.39
C GLN A 169 -9.45 -20.11 5.19
N LEU A 170 -9.02 -19.07 4.49
CA LEU A 170 -9.67 -18.61 3.25
C LEU A 170 -9.58 -19.65 2.14
N ALA A 171 -8.47 -20.38 2.02
CA ALA A 171 -8.32 -21.47 1.07
C ALA A 171 -9.31 -22.60 1.35
N VAL A 172 -9.48 -22.98 2.63
CA VAL A 172 -10.46 -24.01 3.04
C VAL A 172 -11.91 -23.56 2.72
N ILE A 173 -12.26 -22.32 3.03
CA ILE A 173 -13.59 -21.78 2.72
C ILE A 173 -13.86 -21.81 1.21
N ARG A 174 -12.89 -21.42 0.38
CA ARG A 174 -13.01 -21.44 -1.09
C ARG A 174 -13.17 -22.83 -1.68
N THR A 175 -12.64 -23.85 -1.02
CA THR A 175 -12.74 -25.26 -1.48
C THR A 175 -14.04 -25.92 -1.02
N ALA A 176 -14.70 -25.36 0.00
CA ALA A 176 -15.95 -25.89 0.56
C ALA A 176 -17.22 -25.32 -0.10
N CYS A 177 -17.07 -24.29 -0.95
CA CYS A 177 -18.14 -23.69 -1.76
C CYS A 177 -18.06 -24.13 -3.21
#